data_6ca009f8a142d094633abc1c63ac77a0
#
_entry.id   6ca009f8a142d094633abc1c63ac77a0
#
_cell.length_a   1.000
_cell.length_b   1.000
_cell.length_c   1.000
_cell.angle_alpha   90.00
_cell.angle_beta   90.00
_cell.angle_gamma   90.00
#
_symmetry.space_group_name_H-M   'P 1'
#
loop_
_entity.id
_entity.type
_entity.pdbx_description
1 polymer ?
#
loop_
_entity_poly.entity_id
_entity_poly.type
_entity_poly.pdbx_seq_one_letter_code
_entity_poly.pdbx_strand_id
1 'polypeptide(L)'
;MFRRLLRFFVCLLSLSLSSPAEQSGTTKRTVPETCAVTKPLDHPFVPPRPYRTLRSNSGGFWFGTDRFWTLLHSDGIWAQGEKTLWFRQEWGHRTDNADWVSGSKLAVRARRLDGPAPLPEILRATSSYTRDLKKFLLGGINFSTPGCWEVSGHYEDDDLIFVVWVVK
;
A
#
# COMPACT_ATOMS: atom_id res chain seq x y z
N MET A 1 -24.45 -19.12 86.13
CA MET A 1 -24.79 -19.65 84.80
C MET A 1 -24.12 -18.77 83.75
N PHE A 2 -22.95 -19.18 83.24
CA PHE A 2 -22.13 -18.43 82.32
C PHE A 2 -22.41 -18.93 80.89
N ARG A 3 -22.94 -18.08 80.02
CA ARG A 3 -23.08 -18.34 78.54
C ARG A 3 -21.90 -17.66 77.86
N ARG A 4 -20.89 -18.43 77.39
CA ARG A 4 -19.82 -17.96 76.49
C ARG A 4 -20.35 -17.80 75.08
N LEU A 5 -20.28 -16.57 74.54
CA LEU A 5 -20.48 -16.25 73.15
C LEU A 5 -19.19 -16.44 72.38
N LEU A 6 -19.17 -17.43 71.50
CA LEU A 6 -18.06 -17.71 70.58
C LEU A 6 -18.24 -16.84 69.33
N ARG A 7 -17.36 -15.84 69.10
CA ARG A 7 -17.34 -15.01 67.92
C ARG A 7 -16.48 -15.70 66.86
N PHE A 8 -17.12 -16.16 65.80
CA PHE A 8 -16.44 -16.61 64.60
C PHE A 8 -15.97 -15.39 63.77
N PHE A 9 -14.71 -15.22 63.61
CA PHE A 9 -14.09 -14.27 62.71
C PHE A 9 -13.97 -14.95 61.32
N VAL A 10 -14.83 -14.57 60.38
CA VAL A 10 -14.74 -14.99 58.97
C VAL A 10 -13.77 -14.06 58.28
N CYS A 11 -12.58 -14.56 58.02
CA CYS A 11 -11.57 -13.85 57.20
C CYS A 11 -11.89 -14.06 55.74
N LEU A 12 -12.49 -13.03 55.09
CA LEU A 12 -12.71 -13.01 53.65
C LEU A 12 -11.39 -12.70 52.96
N LEU A 13 -10.72 -13.73 52.40
CA LEU A 13 -9.62 -13.56 51.47
C LEU A 13 -10.17 -13.06 50.13
N SER A 14 -9.97 -11.78 49.83
CA SER A 14 -10.22 -11.18 48.50
C SER A 14 -9.09 -11.58 47.57
N LEU A 15 -9.31 -12.57 46.70
CA LEU A 15 -8.44 -12.85 45.56
C LEU A 15 -8.60 -11.75 44.52
N SER A 16 -7.63 -10.85 44.47
CA SER A 16 -7.50 -9.88 43.39
C SER A 16 -7.01 -10.61 42.12
N LEU A 17 -7.93 -10.91 41.21
CA LEU A 17 -7.56 -11.35 39.86
C LEU A 17 -6.98 -10.14 39.09
N SER A 18 -5.64 -10.06 39.04
CA SER A 18 -4.95 -9.15 38.14
C SER A 18 -5.08 -9.68 36.71
N SER A 19 -5.98 -9.10 35.92
CA SER A 19 -6.01 -9.34 34.47
C SER A 19 -4.72 -8.83 33.85
N PRO A 20 -3.98 -9.64 33.07
CA PRO A 20 -2.87 -9.11 32.29
C PRO A 20 -3.41 -8.13 31.27
N ALA A 21 -2.96 -6.89 31.35
CA ALA A 21 -3.21 -5.88 30.30
C ALA A 21 -2.56 -6.40 29.00
N GLU A 22 -3.39 -6.74 28.05
CA GLU A 22 -2.99 -7.08 26.68
C GLU A 22 -2.34 -5.83 26.06
N GLN A 23 -1.01 -5.80 26.11
CA GLN A 23 -0.22 -4.77 25.43
C GLN A 23 -0.42 -5.01 23.92
N SER A 24 -1.36 -4.27 23.33
CA SER A 24 -1.48 -4.13 21.89
C SER A 24 -0.22 -3.47 21.35
N GLY A 25 0.82 -4.27 21.18
CA GLY A 25 2.08 -3.87 20.56
C GLY A 25 1.79 -3.56 19.09
N THR A 26 1.74 -2.29 18.73
CA THR A 26 1.76 -1.86 17.34
C THR A 26 3.08 -2.31 16.73
N THR A 27 3.10 -3.51 16.16
CA THR A 27 4.28 -4.02 15.45
C THR A 27 4.57 -3.09 14.30
N LYS A 28 5.61 -2.28 14.40
CA LYS A 28 6.06 -1.40 13.32
C LYS A 28 6.34 -2.29 12.12
N ARG A 29 5.54 -2.14 11.07
CA ARG A 29 5.75 -2.86 9.81
C ARG A 29 7.06 -2.37 9.21
N THR A 30 8.05 -3.24 9.11
CA THR A 30 9.36 -2.92 8.54
C THR A 30 9.61 -3.79 7.33
N VAL A 31 10.19 -3.18 6.29
CA VAL A 31 10.66 -3.89 5.12
C VAL A 31 11.90 -4.68 5.50
N PRO A 32 12.00 -6.00 5.24
CA PRO A 32 13.22 -6.77 5.43
C PRO A 32 14.36 -6.23 4.54
N GLU A 33 15.60 -6.28 5.02
CA GLU A 33 16.78 -5.86 4.25
C GLU A 33 16.98 -6.65 2.95
N THR A 34 16.48 -7.88 2.91
CA THR A 34 16.53 -8.74 1.72
C THR A 34 15.56 -8.31 0.61
N CYS A 35 14.62 -7.37 0.88
CA CYS A 35 13.72 -6.83 -0.11
C CYS A 35 14.14 -5.41 -0.50
N ALA A 36 14.77 -5.27 -1.66
CA ALA A 36 15.22 -3.98 -2.19
C ALA A 36 14.03 -3.17 -2.76
N VAL A 37 13.12 -2.72 -1.88
CA VAL A 37 11.97 -1.90 -2.31
C VAL A 37 12.41 -0.63 -3.01
N THR A 38 11.63 -0.24 -4.01
CA THR A 38 11.84 1.03 -4.72
C THR A 38 11.62 2.20 -3.78
N LYS A 39 12.60 3.08 -3.68
CA LYS A 39 12.61 4.25 -2.80
C LYS A 39 12.72 5.54 -3.62
N PRO A 40 12.31 6.69 -3.04
CA PRO A 40 12.59 7.98 -3.66
C PRO A 40 14.09 8.14 -3.93
N LEU A 41 14.44 8.67 -5.09
CA LEU A 41 15.80 9.07 -5.41
C LEU A 41 16.14 10.40 -4.73
N ASP A 42 17.42 10.73 -4.60
CA ASP A 42 17.89 12.06 -4.11
C ASP A 42 17.31 13.21 -4.95
N HIS A 43 17.14 12.97 -6.26
CA HIS A 43 16.40 13.83 -7.17
C HIS A 43 15.13 13.14 -7.63
N PRO A 44 13.99 13.31 -6.90
CA PRO A 44 12.75 12.63 -7.23
C PRO A 44 12.24 13.03 -8.61
N PHE A 45 11.66 12.05 -9.30
CA PHE A 45 10.95 12.34 -10.55
C PHE A 45 9.79 13.32 -10.29
N VAL A 46 9.70 14.33 -11.14
CA VAL A 46 8.63 15.31 -11.11
C VAL A 46 7.81 15.17 -12.38
N PRO A 47 6.52 14.81 -12.30
CA PRO A 47 5.68 14.67 -13.47
C PRO A 47 5.62 15.96 -14.28
N PRO A 48 5.54 15.88 -15.63
CA PRO A 48 5.35 17.04 -16.48
C PRO A 48 3.97 17.69 -16.22
N ARG A 49 3.86 18.98 -16.54
CA ARG A 49 2.55 19.65 -16.50
C ARG A 49 1.54 18.95 -17.43
N PRO A 50 0.25 18.88 -17.07
CA PRO A 50 -0.44 19.64 -15.99
C PRO A 50 -0.50 18.91 -14.64
N TYR A 51 0.21 17.82 -14.45
CA TYR A 51 0.25 17.09 -13.18
C TYR A 51 0.93 17.92 -12.11
N ARG A 52 0.47 17.79 -10.88
CA ARG A 52 1.03 18.53 -9.74
C ARG A 52 2.11 17.73 -9.03
N THR A 53 3.09 18.44 -8.52
CA THR A 53 4.04 17.89 -7.55
C THR A 53 3.28 17.43 -6.30
N LEU A 54 3.64 16.29 -5.76
CA LEU A 54 3.10 15.84 -4.46
C LEU A 54 3.58 16.78 -3.35
N ARG A 55 2.74 16.94 -2.34
CA ARG A 55 3.17 17.61 -1.11
C ARG A 55 4.18 16.71 -0.39
N SER A 56 5.16 17.31 0.27
CA SER A 56 6.23 16.59 1.00
C SER A 56 5.73 15.63 2.10
N ASN A 57 4.52 15.82 2.59
CA ASN A 57 3.88 14.99 3.62
C ASN A 57 2.83 14.01 3.08
N SER A 58 2.76 13.81 1.77
CA SER A 58 1.75 12.92 1.16
C SER A 58 1.98 11.43 1.42
N GLY A 59 3.11 11.05 2.01
CA GLY A 59 3.47 9.64 2.24
C GLY A 59 3.80 8.86 0.96
N GLY A 60 3.84 9.54 -0.19
CA GLY A 60 4.13 8.93 -1.49
C GLY A 60 5.10 9.75 -2.34
N PHE A 61 5.59 9.16 -3.40
CA PHE A 61 6.45 9.81 -4.39
C PHE A 61 6.13 9.33 -5.81
N TRP A 62 6.42 10.19 -6.78
CA TRP A 62 6.31 9.84 -8.18
C TRP A 62 7.50 8.99 -8.62
N PHE A 63 7.23 7.92 -9.35
CA PHE A 63 8.23 7.01 -9.87
C PHE A 63 7.96 6.69 -11.34
N GLY A 64 8.96 6.84 -12.18
CA GLY A 64 8.87 6.53 -13.61
C GLY A 64 9.67 7.50 -14.48
N THR A 65 9.17 7.70 -15.69
CA THR A 65 9.74 8.60 -16.71
C THR A 65 8.75 9.73 -17.03
N ASP A 66 9.15 10.69 -17.86
CA ASP A 66 8.29 11.75 -18.36
C ASP A 66 7.12 11.24 -19.25
N ARG A 67 7.22 10.01 -19.75
CA ARG A 67 6.21 9.37 -20.60
C ARG A 67 5.23 8.49 -19.82
N PHE A 68 5.73 7.72 -18.83
CA PHE A 68 4.93 6.75 -18.08
C PHE A 68 5.40 6.68 -16.63
N TRP A 69 4.49 6.85 -15.67
CA TRP A 69 4.82 6.86 -14.24
C TRP A 69 3.67 6.38 -13.36
N THR A 70 3.99 6.13 -12.10
CA THR A 70 3.08 5.71 -11.04
C THR A 70 3.32 6.49 -9.76
N LEU A 71 2.45 6.30 -8.76
CA LEU A 71 2.59 6.81 -7.41
C LEU A 71 2.94 5.66 -6.47
N LEU A 72 4.06 5.75 -5.78
CA LEU A 72 4.52 4.75 -4.82
C LEU A 72 4.48 5.30 -3.39
N HIS A 73 4.32 4.42 -2.40
CA HIS A 73 4.45 4.74 -0.99
C HIS A 73 5.93 4.92 -0.62
N SER A 74 6.24 5.97 0.16
CA SER A 74 7.62 6.29 0.53
C SER A 74 8.28 5.24 1.43
N ASP A 75 7.49 4.45 2.17
CA ASP A 75 7.97 3.34 2.99
C ASP A 75 8.14 2.03 2.20
N GLY A 76 7.67 1.99 0.95
CA GLY A 76 7.70 0.81 0.09
C GLY A 76 6.76 -0.31 0.53
N ILE A 77 5.82 -0.05 1.46
CA ILE A 77 4.92 -1.05 2.03
C ILE A 77 3.54 -0.95 1.36
N TRP A 78 3.04 -2.08 0.89
CA TRP A 78 1.74 -2.20 0.24
C TRP A 78 0.85 -3.22 0.96
N ALA A 79 -0.47 -3.04 0.87
CA ALA A 79 -1.45 -4.03 1.30
C ALA A 79 -1.62 -5.13 0.26
N GLN A 80 -2.18 -6.29 0.65
CA GLN A 80 -2.48 -7.38 -0.30
C GLN A 80 -3.45 -6.96 -1.41
N GLY A 81 -4.43 -6.09 -1.12
CA GLY A 81 -5.39 -5.55 -2.10
C GLY A 81 -5.04 -4.12 -2.48
N GLU A 82 -3.84 -3.87 -3.02
CA GLU A 82 -3.38 -2.52 -3.32
C GLU A 82 -3.95 -1.98 -4.64
N LYS A 83 -4.23 -0.68 -4.65
CA LYS A 83 -4.62 0.05 -5.85
C LYS A 83 -3.42 0.74 -6.46
N THR A 84 -3.25 0.58 -7.78
CA THR A 84 -2.17 1.18 -8.55
C THR A 84 -2.70 2.29 -9.43
N LEU A 85 -1.98 3.40 -9.47
CA LEU A 85 -2.31 4.55 -10.30
C LEU A 85 -1.24 4.69 -11.38
N TRP A 86 -1.66 4.71 -12.64
CA TRP A 86 -0.76 4.79 -13.79
C TRP A 86 -1.07 6.04 -14.59
N PHE A 87 -0.04 6.73 -15.02
CA PHE A 87 -0.12 8.04 -15.61
C PHE A 87 0.72 8.13 -16.88
N ARG A 88 0.25 8.97 -17.81
CA ARG A 88 1.00 9.40 -19.00
C ARG A 88 0.80 10.89 -19.23
N GLN A 89 1.79 11.53 -19.86
CA GLN A 89 1.75 12.98 -20.08
C GLN A 89 0.52 13.39 -20.90
N GLU A 90 0.23 12.70 -22.00
CA GLU A 90 -0.86 13.02 -22.90
C GLU A 90 -2.26 12.91 -22.27
N TRP A 91 -2.42 12.12 -21.18
CA TRP A 91 -3.70 11.99 -20.48
C TRP A 91 -4.04 13.23 -19.67
N GLY A 92 -3.03 13.94 -19.17
CA GLY A 92 -3.21 15.11 -18.30
C GLY A 92 -3.90 16.29 -18.96
N HIS A 93 -3.80 16.40 -20.27
CA HIS A 93 -4.43 17.48 -21.05
C HIS A 93 -5.88 17.20 -21.45
N ARG A 94 -6.37 15.98 -21.24
CA ARG A 94 -7.74 15.59 -21.57
C ARG A 94 -8.71 16.01 -20.49
N THR A 95 -9.65 16.85 -20.83
CA THR A 95 -10.60 17.45 -19.87
C THR A 95 -12.02 16.91 -19.99
N ASP A 96 -12.32 16.15 -21.05
CA ASP A 96 -13.65 15.64 -21.36
C ASP A 96 -13.78 14.14 -21.03
N ASN A 97 -15.03 13.72 -20.84
CA ASN A 97 -15.38 12.32 -20.61
C ASN A 97 -15.40 11.50 -21.92
N ALA A 98 -15.28 12.14 -23.08
CA ALA A 98 -15.41 11.48 -24.37
C ALA A 98 -14.20 10.63 -24.75
N ASP A 99 -13.02 11.03 -24.30
CA ASP A 99 -11.77 10.33 -24.59
C ASP A 99 -11.30 9.47 -23.40
N TRP A 100 -11.98 8.37 -23.17
CA TRP A 100 -11.56 7.42 -22.15
C TRP A 100 -10.25 6.76 -22.55
N VAL A 101 -9.26 6.87 -21.67
CA VAL A 101 -8.03 6.09 -21.78
C VAL A 101 -8.38 4.62 -21.61
N SER A 102 -8.01 3.79 -22.58
CA SER A 102 -8.37 2.37 -22.52
C SER A 102 -7.53 1.63 -21.49
N GLY A 103 -8.16 1.22 -20.38
CA GLY A 103 -7.51 0.37 -19.37
C GLY A 103 -7.12 -1.01 -19.92
N SER A 104 -7.65 -1.44 -21.08
CA SER A 104 -7.29 -2.71 -21.70
C SER A 104 -5.89 -2.71 -22.34
N LYS A 105 -5.30 -1.52 -22.59
CA LYS A 105 -3.93 -1.40 -23.11
C LYS A 105 -2.88 -1.50 -21.99
N LEU A 106 -3.27 -1.34 -20.72
CA LEU A 106 -2.35 -1.48 -19.60
C LEU A 106 -2.25 -2.95 -19.21
N ALA A 107 -1.07 -3.53 -19.40
CA ALA A 107 -0.74 -4.85 -18.90
C ALA A 107 0.07 -4.72 -17.60
N VAL A 108 -0.53 -5.11 -16.46
CA VAL A 108 0.14 -5.16 -15.16
C VAL A 108 0.50 -6.61 -14.87
N ARG A 109 1.69 -6.81 -14.31
CA ARG A 109 2.16 -8.12 -13.82
C ARG A 109 2.82 -7.93 -12.47
N ALA A 110 2.79 -8.98 -11.64
CA ALA A 110 3.56 -9.02 -10.42
C ALA A 110 4.19 -10.39 -10.22
N ARG A 111 5.43 -10.39 -9.73
CA ARG A 111 6.23 -11.59 -9.48
C ARG A 111 6.86 -11.50 -8.10
N ARG A 112 6.71 -12.55 -7.30
CA ARG A 112 7.34 -12.63 -5.99
C ARG A 112 8.84 -12.87 -6.13
N LEU A 113 9.66 -12.17 -5.33
CA LEU A 113 11.13 -12.22 -5.39
C LEU A 113 11.74 -13.08 -4.28
N ASP A 114 11.07 -13.20 -3.13
CA ASP A 114 11.60 -13.86 -1.93
C ASP A 114 11.12 -15.32 -1.77
N GLY A 115 10.55 -15.91 -2.80
CA GLY A 115 10.15 -17.32 -2.83
C GLY A 115 9.01 -17.61 -3.80
N PRO A 116 8.61 -18.87 -3.92
CA PRO A 116 7.47 -19.24 -4.77
C PRO A 116 6.16 -18.71 -4.17
N ALA A 117 5.25 -18.28 -5.04
CA ALA A 117 3.89 -17.90 -4.67
C ALA A 117 2.92 -18.19 -5.81
N PRO A 118 1.64 -18.39 -5.53
CA PRO A 118 0.60 -18.36 -6.56
C PRO A 118 0.60 -17.01 -7.27
N LEU A 119 0.15 -16.98 -8.50
CA LEU A 119 0.02 -15.74 -9.25
C LEU A 119 -0.98 -14.80 -8.54
N PRO A 120 -0.69 -13.50 -8.47
CA PRO A 120 -1.63 -12.52 -7.96
C PRO A 120 -2.78 -12.34 -8.95
N GLU A 121 -3.93 -11.94 -8.44
CA GLU A 121 -5.04 -11.50 -9.27
C GLU A 121 -4.82 -10.04 -9.69
N ILE A 122 -4.75 -9.79 -10.99
CA ILE A 122 -4.63 -8.45 -11.56
C ILE A 122 -6.01 -7.96 -11.97
N LEU A 123 -6.51 -6.94 -11.29
CA LEU A 123 -7.78 -6.33 -11.62
C LEU A 123 -7.62 -5.42 -12.85
N ARG A 124 -8.57 -5.52 -13.77
CA ARG A 124 -8.57 -4.69 -14.97
C ARG A 124 -8.55 -3.20 -14.60
N ALA A 125 -7.63 -2.47 -15.20
CA ALA A 125 -7.55 -1.03 -15.00
C ALA A 125 -8.74 -0.31 -15.61
N THR A 126 -9.21 0.73 -14.92
CA THR A 126 -10.28 1.62 -15.33
C THR A 126 -9.77 3.04 -15.42
N SER A 127 -10.31 3.82 -16.35
CA SER A 127 -10.00 5.24 -16.44
C SER A 127 -10.63 6.00 -15.28
N SER A 128 -9.86 6.91 -14.69
CA SER A 128 -10.30 7.73 -13.57
C SER A 128 -9.81 9.17 -13.72
N TYR A 129 -10.42 10.09 -12.97
CA TYR A 129 -10.08 11.50 -13.00
C TYR A 129 -10.28 12.14 -11.63
N THR A 130 -9.31 12.97 -11.24
CA THR A 130 -9.51 13.93 -10.16
C THR A 130 -8.95 15.29 -10.57
N ARG A 131 -9.40 16.36 -9.91
CA ARG A 131 -8.89 17.72 -10.20
C ARG A 131 -7.36 17.79 -10.00
N ASP A 132 -6.83 17.12 -8.98
CA ASP A 132 -5.42 17.21 -8.60
C ASP A 132 -4.53 16.23 -9.38
N LEU A 133 -5.02 15.02 -9.64
CA LEU A 133 -4.27 13.96 -10.35
C LEU A 133 -4.57 13.89 -11.84
N LYS A 134 -5.51 14.73 -12.34
CA LYS A 134 -5.94 14.70 -13.76
C LYS A 134 -6.46 13.31 -14.15
N LYS A 135 -6.30 12.90 -15.41
CA LYS A 135 -6.64 11.55 -15.88
C LYS A 135 -5.55 10.55 -15.55
N PHE A 136 -5.96 9.37 -15.13
CA PHE A 136 -5.09 8.25 -14.86
C PHE A 136 -5.85 6.93 -15.04
N LEU A 137 -5.10 5.82 -15.13
CA LEU A 137 -5.66 4.48 -15.00
C LEU A 137 -5.53 4.01 -13.57
N LEU A 138 -6.63 3.53 -13.01
CA LEU A 138 -6.70 2.92 -11.70
C LEU A 138 -6.81 1.40 -11.87
N GLY A 139 -5.78 0.68 -11.52
CA GLY A 139 -5.76 -0.77 -11.44
C GLY A 139 -5.82 -1.27 -9.99
N GLY A 140 -5.74 -2.56 -9.82
CA GLY A 140 -5.60 -3.20 -8.52
C GLY A 140 -4.81 -4.49 -8.63
N ILE A 141 -4.12 -4.85 -7.57
CA ILE A 141 -3.38 -6.11 -7.46
C ILE A 141 -3.78 -6.77 -6.15
N ASN A 142 -4.42 -7.93 -6.25
CA ASN A 142 -4.67 -8.80 -5.11
C ASN A 142 -3.51 -9.79 -4.98
N PHE A 143 -2.52 -9.41 -4.19
CA PHE A 143 -1.36 -10.27 -3.95
C PHE A 143 -1.77 -11.54 -3.20
N SER A 144 -1.35 -12.68 -3.70
CA SER A 144 -1.71 -13.99 -3.13
C SER A 144 -1.13 -14.22 -1.73
N THR A 145 0.00 -13.60 -1.42
CA THR A 145 0.72 -13.74 -0.16
C THR A 145 1.51 -12.47 0.18
N PRO A 146 1.75 -12.17 1.47
CA PRO A 146 2.76 -11.18 1.87
C PRO A 146 4.14 -11.57 1.37
N GLY A 147 5.02 -10.58 1.15
CA GLY A 147 6.40 -10.82 0.71
C GLY A 147 6.96 -9.71 -0.16
N CYS A 148 8.13 -9.96 -0.75
CA CYS A 148 8.81 -9.06 -1.67
C CYS A 148 8.31 -9.28 -3.10
N TRP A 149 7.74 -8.24 -3.71
CA TRP A 149 7.14 -8.35 -5.04
C TRP A 149 7.69 -7.32 -6.01
N GLU A 150 8.06 -7.78 -7.18
CA GLU A 150 8.29 -6.95 -8.35
C GLU A 150 6.97 -6.73 -9.07
N VAL A 151 6.64 -5.50 -9.36
CA VAL A 151 5.46 -5.10 -10.14
C VAL A 151 5.92 -4.44 -11.41
N SER A 152 5.36 -4.84 -12.53
CA SER A 152 5.59 -4.21 -13.84
C SER A 152 4.28 -3.74 -14.46
N GLY A 153 4.33 -2.56 -15.07
CA GLY A 153 3.28 -2.03 -15.92
C GLY A 153 3.81 -1.79 -17.31
N HIS A 154 3.10 -2.25 -18.31
CA HIS A 154 3.39 -2.02 -19.73
C HIS A 154 2.20 -1.32 -20.38
N TYR A 155 2.45 -0.23 -21.06
CA TYR A 155 1.43 0.50 -21.82
C TYR A 155 2.04 1.00 -23.12
N GLU A 156 1.56 0.46 -24.27
CA GLU A 156 2.12 0.72 -25.61
C GLU A 156 3.63 0.38 -25.63
N ASP A 157 4.49 1.36 -25.83
CA ASP A 157 5.95 1.19 -25.93
C ASP A 157 6.67 1.52 -24.60
N ASP A 158 5.93 1.76 -23.51
CA ASP A 158 6.50 2.17 -22.22
C ASP A 158 6.36 1.08 -21.18
N ASP A 159 7.47 0.81 -20.51
CA ASP A 159 7.56 -0.12 -19.40
C ASP A 159 7.95 0.60 -18.10
N LEU A 160 7.39 0.14 -16.99
CA LEU A 160 7.75 0.59 -15.65
C LEU A 160 7.85 -0.60 -14.71
N ILE A 161 8.95 -0.71 -13.98
CA ILE A 161 9.19 -1.82 -13.04
C ILE A 161 9.60 -1.24 -11.70
N PHE A 162 9.01 -1.76 -10.62
CA PHE A 162 9.34 -1.37 -9.25
C PHE A 162 9.13 -2.52 -8.27
N VAL A 163 9.72 -2.41 -7.09
CA VAL A 163 9.67 -3.44 -6.04
C VAL A 163 8.96 -2.88 -4.80
N VAL A 164 8.09 -3.71 -4.19
CA VAL A 164 7.33 -3.38 -2.99
C VAL A 164 7.37 -4.52 -1.99
N TRP A 165 7.21 -4.19 -0.71
CA TRP A 165 7.00 -5.16 0.36
C TRP A 165 5.51 -5.24 0.68
N VAL A 166 4.90 -6.38 0.41
CA VAL A 166 3.46 -6.61 0.64
C VAL A 166 3.24 -7.18 2.04
N VAL A 167 2.31 -6.59 2.77
CA VAL A 167 1.85 -7.02 4.10
C VAL A 167 0.38 -7.44 4.07
N LYS A 168 -0.04 -8.15 5.12
CA LYS A 168 -1.47 -8.49 5.33
C LYS A 168 -2.29 -7.26 5.66
#